data_02f3464c02bf091736d2bac95729d59d
#
_entry.id   02f3464c02bf091736d2bac95729d59d
#
_cell.length_a   1.000
_cell.length_b   1.000
_cell.length_c   1.000
_cell.angle_alpha   90.00
_cell.angle_beta   90.00
_cell.angle_gamma   90.00
#
_symmetry.space_group_name_H-M   'P 1'
#
loop_
_entity.id
_entity.type
_entity.pdbx_description
1 polymer ?
#
loop_
_entity_poly.entity_id
_entity_poly.type
_entity_poly.pdbx_seq_one_letter_code
_entity_poly.pdbx_strand_id
1 'polypeptide(L)'
;MACCESKRLVNFVAAILCGIVAMIAPITRAAGAAAASTVTVGGPFTLMAPDGTTVTDQTYRGKWLLIYFGFTHCPDSCPMALFEIAAALAKLGPDADDLQPLFITVDPRRDTPAVLRDYTESFDPRIIGLTGTPQQIAAVAEEYGVYYAPHKTGPGDDDYVMDHGTYLYLMGRDGKFVRGFDAEATSEQIASVVRKIIAQSRANR
;
A
#
# COMPACT_ATOMS: atom_id res chain seq x y z
N MET A 1 64.34 -9.25 -73.63
CA MET A 1 65.43 -9.78 -72.82
C MET A 1 65.27 -9.10 -71.48
N ALA A 2 64.50 -9.70 -70.55
CA ALA A 2 64.40 -9.24 -69.17
C ALA A 2 63.67 -10.37 -68.39
N CYS A 3 64.33 -11.08 -67.61
CA CYS A 3 63.78 -12.03 -66.67
C CYS A 3 64.79 -12.18 -65.55
N CYS A 4 64.54 -11.63 -64.45
CA CYS A 4 65.07 -12.02 -63.16
C CYS A 4 65.05 -10.87 -62.15
N GLU A 5 63.90 -10.61 -61.53
CA GLU A 5 63.84 -9.87 -60.28
C GLU A 5 62.43 -10.03 -59.62
N SER A 6 62.12 -11.22 -59.17
CA SER A 6 60.88 -11.45 -58.43
C SER A 6 60.99 -12.56 -57.39
N LYS A 7 62.12 -12.68 -56.70
CA LYS A 7 62.25 -13.68 -55.61
C LYS A 7 62.70 -13.17 -54.24
N ARG A 8 62.76 -11.84 -54.04
CA ARG A 8 63.16 -11.31 -52.75
C ARG A 8 62.08 -10.55 -51.94
N LEU A 9 60.85 -10.47 -52.48
CA LEU A 9 59.79 -9.73 -51.83
C LEU A 9 58.76 -10.63 -51.06
N VAL A 10 58.90 -11.95 -51.16
CA VAL A 10 57.93 -12.87 -50.54
C VAL A 10 58.30 -13.30 -49.12
N ASN A 11 59.58 -13.11 -48.73
CA ASN A 11 60.03 -13.56 -47.41
C ASN A 11 59.98 -12.54 -46.26
N PHE A 12 59.50 -11.33 -46.53
CA PHE A 12 59.35 -10.30 -45.46
C PHE A 12 57.94 -10.12 -44.93
N VAL A 13 56.93 -10.77 -45.54
CA VAL A 13 55.53 -10.63 -45.10
C VAL A 13 55.10 -11.74 -44.13
N ALA A 14 55.89 -12.83 -44.05
CA ALA A 14 55.56 -13.99 -43.19
C ALA A 14 55.97 -13.87 -41.71
N ALA A 15 56.69 -12.79 -41.31
CA ALA A 15 57.24 -12.68 -39.96
C ALA A 15 56.52 -11.67 -39.04
N ILE A 16 55.43 -11.00 -39.49
CA ILE A 16 54.72 -10.00 -38.71
C ILE A 16 53.29 -10.46 -38.27
N LEU A 17 52.88 -11.68 -38.62
CA LEU A 17 51.52 -12.16 -38.32
C LEU A 17 51.44 -13.10 -37.08
N CYS A 18 52.45 -13.14 -36.24
CA CYS A 18 52.51 -14.08 -35.12
C CYS A 18 52.68 -13.30 -33.80
N GLY A 19 51.88 -12.32 -33.48
CA GLY A 19 52.09 -11.50 -32.26
C GLY A 19 50.90 -10.78 -31.68
N ILE A 20 49.67 -10.98 -32.19
CA ILE A 20 48.49 -10.39 -31.55
C ILE A 20 47.49 -11.50 -31.21
N VAL A 21 47.84 -12.32 -30.23
CA VAL A 21 46.86 -13.04 -29.42
C VAL A 21 46.29 -12.02 -28.46
N ALA A 22 45.27 -11.31 -28.91
CA ALA A 22 44.48 -10.46 -28.04
C ALA A 22 43.90 -11.33 -26.94
N MET A 23 44.32 -11.14 -25.72
CA MET A 23 43.66 -11.61 -24.51
C MET A 23 42.24 -10.99 -24.49
N ILE A 24 41.27 -11.65 -25.08
CA ILE A 24 39.86 -11.36 -24.87
C ILE A 24 39.52 -11.93 -23.49
N ALA A 25 39.72 -11.13 -22.45
CA ALA A 25 39.21 -11.47 -21.14
C ALA A 25 37.67 -11.53 -21.25
N PRO A 26 37.01 -12.61 -20.80
CA PRO A 26 35.55 -12.65 -20.78
C PRO A 26 35.09 -11.58 -19.79
N ILE A 27 34.44 -10.53 -20.28
CA ILE A 27 33.68 -9.60 -19.46
C ILE A 27 32.50 -10.40 -18.90
N THR A 28 32.69 -11.01 -17.74
CA THR A 28 31.59 -11.56 -16.96
C THR A 28 30.74 -10.37 -16.52
N ARG A 29 29.74 -10.07 -17.31
CA ARG A 29 28.68 -9.13 -16.94
C ARG A 29 27.92 -9.78 -15.79
N ALA A 30 28.27 -9.39 -14.57
CA ALA A 30 27.45 -9.71 -13.41
C ALA A 30 26.08 -9.09 -13.68
N ALA A 31 25.12 -9.92 -14.11
CA ALA A 31 23.73 -9.54 -14.14
C ALA A 31 23.32 -9.33 -12.68
N GLY A 32 23.42 -8.09 -12.22
CA GLY A 32 22.77 -7.65 -10.99
C GLY A 32 21.29 -7.95 -11.17
N ALA A 33 20.80 -9.01 -10.55
CA ALA A 33 19.38 -9.22 -10.37
C ALA A 33 18.91 -8.03 -9.55
N ALA A 34 18.30 -7.05 -10.22
CA ALA A 34 17.51 -6.04 -9.55
C ALA A 34 16.43 -6.82 -8.80
N ALA A 35 16.58 -6.93 -7.49
CA ALA A 35 15.52 -7.43 -6.63
C ALA A 35 14.32 -6.56 -6.91
N ALA A 36 13.29 -7.11 -7.55
CA ALA A 36 12.02 -6.46 -7.68
C ALA A 36 11.57 -6.21 -6.24
N SER A 37 11.58 -4.93 -5.81
CA SER A 37 11.03 -4.52 -4.53
C SER A 37 9.54 -4.85 -4.61
N THR A 38 9.13 -5.96 -4.01
CA THR A 38 7.71 -6.24 -3.81
C THR A 38 7.22 -5.17 -2.86
N VAL A 39 6.45 -4.22 -3.37
CA VAL A 39 5.76 -3.23 -2.53
C VAL A 39 4.83 -4.03 -1.63
N THR A 40 5.22 -4.17 -0.37
CA THR A 40 4.39 -4.81 0.64
C THR A 40 3.41 -3.75 1.14
N VAL A 41 2.13 -3.96 0.92
CA VAL A 41 1.09 -3.08 1.45
C VAL A 41 0.82 -3.44 2.91
N GLY A 42 0.82 -2.43 3.79
CA GLY A 42 0.61 -2.60 5.22
C GLY A 42 1.91 -2.82 5.99
N GLY A 43 1.89 -2.44 7.24
CA GLY A 43 3.03 -2.49 8.15
C GLY A 43 2.64 -2.08 9.57
N PRO A 44 3.61 -1.94 10.48
CA PRO A 44 3.36 -1.50 11.84
C PRO A 44 2.85 -0.07 11.87
N PHE A 45 1.92 0.21 12.76
CA PHE A 45 1.47 1.57 13.06
C PHE A 45 1.33 1.79 14.57
N THR A 46 1.39 3.05 14.97
CA THR A 46 1.08 3.50 16.34
C THR A 46 0.19 4.72 16.22
N LEU A 47 -1.06 4.59 16.61
CA LEU A 47 -2.10 5.61 16.47
C LEU A 47 -2.86 5.78 17.78
N MET A 48 -3.80 6.72 17.82
CA MET A 48 -4.66 7.01 18.97
C MET A 48 -6.11 6.65 18.63
N ALA A 49 -6.73 5.88 19.52
CA ALA A 49 -8.14 5.53 19.47
C ALA A 49 -9.03 6.66 20.04
N PRO A 50 -10.36 6.60 19.84
CA PRO A 50 -11.29 7.63 20.29
C PRO A 50 -11.33 7.87 21.80
N ASP A 51 -10.96 6.89 22.59
CA ASP A 51 -10.86 6.98 24.07
C ASP A 51 -9.52 7.55 24.55
N GLY A 52 -8.63 7.95 23.63
CA GLY A 52 -7.30 8.48 23.92
C GLY A 52 -6.24 7.40 24.15
N THR A 53 -6.58 6.13 24.05
CA THR A 53 -5.58 5.05 24.20
C THR A 53 -4.71 4.92 22.96
N THR A 54 -3.45 4.56 23.16
CA THR A 54 -2.55 4.22 22.06
C THR A 54 -2.84 2.81 21.58
N VAL A 55 -3.04 2.66 20.27
CA VAL A 55 -3.23 1.38 19.58
C VAL A 55 -2.17 1.16 18.52
N THR A 56 -1.86 -0.10 18.28
CA THR A 56 -0.90 -0.52 17.24
C THR A 56 -1.54 -1.58 16.34
N ASP A 57 -0.85 -1.95 15.27
CA ASP A 57 -1.24 -3.11 14.46
C ASP A 57 -1.37 -4.40 15.31
N GLN A 58 -0.59 -4.51 16.40
CA GLN A 58 -0.65 -5.67 17.31
C GLN A 58 -1.93 -5.69 18.16
N THR A 59 -2.56 -4.54 18.41
CA THR A 59 -3.82 -4.43 19.16
C THR A 59 -4.93 -5.23 18.51
N TYR A 60 -4.91 -5.33 17.20
CA TYR A 60 -5.96 -5.97 16.40
C TYR A 60 -5.57 -7.36 15.88
N ARG A 61 -4.44 -7.94 16.31
CA ARG A 61 -4.04 -9.30 15.89
C ARG A 61 -5.11 -10.33 16.24
N GLY A 62 -5.32 -11.26 15.32
CA GLY A 62 -6.38 -12.25 15.45
C GLY A 62 -7.73 -11.85 14.86
N LYS A 63 -7.91 -10.58 14.49
CA LYS A 63 -9.04 -10.06 13.70
C LYS A 63 -8.62 -9.84 12.25
N TRP A 64 -9.57 -9.93 11.34
CA TRP A 64 -9.45 -9.33 10.01
C TRP A 64 -9.63 -7.83 10.16
N LEU A 65 -8.85 -7.01 9.42
CA LEU A 65 -9.05 -5.57 9.44
C LEU A 65 -9.56 -5.10 8.07
N LEU A 66 -10.55 -4.22 8.09
CA LEU A 66 -10.98 -3.49 6.91
C LEU A 66 -10.64 -2.01 7.13
N ILE A 67 -9.57 -1.55 6.49
CA ILE A 67 -8.99 -0.23 6.74
C ILE A 67 -9.34 0.70 5.61
N TYR A 68 -9.84 1.89 5.96
CA TYR A 68 -10.07 2.99 5.04
C TYR A 68 -9.35 4.24 5.54
N PHE A 69 -8.62 4.92 4.65
CA PHE A 69 -8.01 6.21 4.92
C PHE A 69 -8.91 7.32 4.41
N GLY A 70 -9.17 8.32 5.26
CA GLY A 70 -10.08 9.39 4.91
C GLY A 70 -10.02 10.56 5.89
N PHE A 71 -11.00 11.45 5.86
CA PHE A 71 -11.11 12.58 6.79
C PHE A 71 -12.58 12.97 6.97
N THR A 72 -12.92 13.55 8.12
CA THR A 72 -14.33 13.82 8.47
C THR A 72 -14.98 14.94 7.66
N HIS A 73 -14.18 15.86 7.12
CA HIS A 73 -14.63 16.98 6.29
C HIS A 73 -14.70 16.63 4.79
N CYS A 74 -14.62 15.34 4.44
CA CYS A 74 -14.82 14.89 3.06
C CYS A 74 -16.29 15.01 2.67
N PRO A 75 -16.63 15.71 1.56
CA PRO A 75 -18.02 15.96 1.20
C PRO A 75 -18.72 14.76 0.55
N ASP A 76 -18.00 13.74 0.09
CA ASP A 76 -18.56 12.70 -0.78
C ASP A 76 -18.00 11.29 -0.50
N SER A 77 -16.78 11.00 -0.89
CA SER A 77 -16.23 9.63 -0.92
C SER A 77 -16.13 8.96 0.45
N CYS A 78 -15.75 9.70 1.51
CA CYS A 78 -15.60 9.12 2.84
C CYS A 78 -16.93 8.69 3.47
N PRO A 79 -18.01 9.52 3.48
CA PRO A 79 -19.30 9.07 3.99
C PRO A 79 -19.87 7.90 3.18
N MET A 80 -19.69 7.87 1.86
CA MET A 80 -20.12 6.74 1.04
C MET A 80 -19.38 5.45 1.39
N ALA A 81 -18.05 5.50 1.55
CA ALA A 81 -17.27 4.34 1.96
C ALA A 81 -17.68 3.80 3.34
N LEU A 82 -17.90 4.67 4.33
CA LEU A 82 -18.34 4.25 5.66
C LEU A 82 -19.76 3.68 5.65
N PHE A 83 -20.65 4.22 4.82
CA PHE A 83 -21.98 3.66 4.61
C PHE A 83 -21.90 2.23 4.04
N GLU A 84 -21.08 2.01 3.01
CA GLU A 84 -20.89 0.68 2.41
C GLU A 84 -20.22 -0.30 3.39
N ILE A 85 -19.29 0.16 4.22
CA ILE A 85 -18.67 -0.65 5.29
C ILE A 85 -19.75 -1.06 6.31
N ALA A 86 -20.56 -0.12 6.81
CA ALA A 86 -21.61 -0.40 7.77
C ALA A 86 -22.65 -1.38 7.22
N ALA A 87 -23.08 -1.19 5.97
CA ALA A 87 -23.99 -2.09 5.29
C ALA A 87 -23.37 -3.48 5.07
N ALA A 88 -22.08 -3.58 4.79
CA ALA A 88 -21.36 -4.85 4.68
C ALA A 88 -21.29 -5.59 6.03
N LEU A 89 -21.07 -4.88 7.14
CA LEU A 89 -21.12 -5.48 8.49
C LEU A 89 -22.50 -6.04 8.81
N ALA A 90 -23.58 -5.34 8.45
CA ALA A 90 -24.93 -5.84 8.62
C ALA A 90 -25.17 -7.11 7.79
N LYS A 91 -24.70 -7.15 6.54
CA LYS A 91 -24.81 -8.32 5.65
C LYS A 91 -23.98 -9.52 6.13
N LEU A 92 -22.83 -9.29 6.76
CA LEU A 92 -21.98 -10.35 7.31
C LEU A 92 -22.67 -11.08 8.49
N GLY A 93 -23.52 -10.38 9.25
CA GLY A 93 -24.17 -10.97 10.42
C GLY A 93 -23.14 -11.41 11.46
N PRO A 94 -23.19 -12.65 11.98
CA PRO A 94 -22.24 -13.15 12.98
C PRO A 94 -20.77 -13.17 12.49
N ASP A 95 -20.53 -13.27 11.18
CA ASP A 95 -19.17 -13.22 10.65
C ASP A 95 -18.50 -11.84 10.81
N ALA A 96 -19.29 -10.79 11.04
CA ALA A 96 -18.78 -9.46 11.33
C ALA A 96 -17.98 -9.40 12.64
N ASP A 97 -18.18 -10.31 13.57
CA ASP A 97 -17.42 -10.37 14.83
C ASP A 97 -15.95 -10.70 14.61
N ASP A 98 -15.60 -11.34 13.49
CA ASP A 98 -14.22 -11.62 13.11
C ASP A 98 -13.54 -10.44 12.40
N LEU A 99 -14.29 -9.39 12.00
CA LEU A 99 -13.83 -8.24 11.23
C LEU A 99 -13.80 -6.98 12.09
N GLN A 100 -12.70 -6.24 12.07
CA GLN A 100 -12.58 -4.93 12.69
C GLN A 100 -12.40 -3.86 11.62
N PRO A 101 -13.41 -3.02 11.35
CA PRO A 101 -13.24 -1.85 10.50
C PRO A 101 -12.50 -0.74 11.22
N LEU A 102 -11.54 -0.13 10.51
CA LEU A 102 -10.76 1.02 10.98
C LEU A 102 -10.87 2.15 9.97
N PHE A 103 -11.19 3.34 10.46
CA PHE A 103 -11.11 4.59 9.72
C PHE A 103 -9.89 5.36 10.20
N ILE A 104 -8.84 5.47 9.38
CA ILE A 104 -7.61 6.18 9.74
C ILE A 104 -7.64 7.56 9.10
N THR A 105 -7.61 8.61 9.92
CA THR A 105 -7.62 9.96 9.35
C THR A 105 -6.32 10.31 8.63
N VAL A 106 -6.46 11.06 7.54
CA VAL A 106 -5.35 11.74 6.86
C VAL A 106 -5.29 13.24 7.21
N ASP A 107 -6.18 13.69 8.09
CA ASP A 107 -6.24 15.09 8.56
C ASP A 107 -6.27 15.18 10.09
N PRO A 108 -5.19 14.81 10.77
CA PRO A 108 -5.15 14.80 12.23
C PRO A 108 -5.29 16.20 12.86
N ARG A 109 -5.19 17.25 12.06
CA ARG A 109 -5.37 18.63 12.54
C ARG A 109 -6.83 18.91 12.90
N ARG A 110 -7.78 18.49 12.05
CA ARG A 110 -9.22 18.69 12.26
C ARG A 110 -9.88 17.49 12.94
N ASP A 111 -9.39 16.31 12.67
CA ASP A 111 -9.97 15.04 13.13
C ASP A 111 -9.39 14.61 14.48
N THR A 112 -9.90 15.26 15.56
CA THR A 112 -9.56 14.87 16.94
C THR A 112 -10.20 13.52 17.28
N PRO A 113 -9.75 12.82 18.35
CA PRO A 113 -10.37 11.58 18.81
C PRO A 113 -11.88 11.66 19.03
N ALA A 114 -12.36 12.79 19.61
CA ALA A 114 -13.79 13.01 19.82
C ALA A 114 -14.56 13.19 18.50
N VAL A 115 -14.03 13.98 17.57
CA VAL A 115 -14.63 14.19 16.24
C VAL A 115 -14.73 12.88 15.47
N LEU A 116 -13.66 12.07 15.48
CA LEU A 116 -13.65 10.77 14.82
C LEU A 116 -14.66 9.79 15.44
N ARG A 117 -14.76 9.75 16.76
CA ARG A 117 -15.76 8.91 17.42
C ARG A 117 -17.17 9.26 16.95
N ASP A 118 -17.55 10.52 17.07
CA ASP A 118 -18.90 10.98 16.74
C ASP A 118 -19.20 10.75 15.24
N TYR A 119 -18.18 10.92 14.39
CA TYR A 119 -18.30 10.67 12.96
C TYR A 119 -18.47 9.19 12.63
N THR A 120 -17.60 8.31 13.11
CA THR A 120 -17.66 6.88 12.77
C THR A 120 -18.85 6.18 13.40
N GLU A 121 -19.21 6.53 14.65
CA GLU A 121 -20.38 5.98 15.33
C GLU A 121 -21.70 6.35 14.64
N SER A 122 -21.75 7.47 13.91
CA SER A 122 -22.94 7.86 13.13
C SER A 122 -23.25 6.87 11.98
N PHE A 123 -22.29 6.07 11.54
CA PHE A 123 -22.47 5.02 10.53
C PHE A 123 -22.67 3.64 11.18
N ASP A 124 -21.73 3.24 12.04
CA ASP A 124 -21.80 1.99 12.80
C ASP A 124 -20.81 2.04 13.98
N PRO A 125 -21.24 1.73 15.23
CA PRO A 125 -20.38 1.81 16.41
C PRO A 125 -19.21 0.82 16.42
N ARG A 126 -19.18 -0.16 15.50
CA ARG A 126 -18.06 -1.08 15.33
C ARG A 126 -16.92 -0.48 14.51
N ILE A 127 -17.14 0.63 13.81
CA ILE A 127 -16.08 1.32 13.04
C ILE A 127 -15.28 2.18 14.01
N ILE A 128 -13.99 1.88 14.16
CA ILE A 128 -13.09 2.63 15.04
C ILE A 128 -12.35 3.69 14.22
N GLY A 129 -12.54 4.97 14.59
CA GLY A 129 -11.77 6.09 14.02
C GLY A 129 -10.43 6.22 14.72
N LEU A 130 -9.33 6.26 13.97
CA LEU A 130 -7.98 6.38 14.50
C LEU A 130 -7.34 7.69 14.02
N THR A 131 -6.66 8.38 14.94
CA THR A 131 -5.87 9.58 14.66
C THR A 131 -4.46 9.43 15.24
N GLY A 132 -3.67 10.49 15.16
CA GLY A 132 -2.32 10.52 15.70
C GLY A 132 -1.64 11.86 15.44
N THR A 133 -0.35 11.94 15.72
CA THR A 133 0.46 13.08 15.28
C THR A 133 0.59 13.07 13.76
N PRO A 134 0.88 14.22 13.12
CA PRO A 134 1.15 14.24 11.68
C PRO A 134 2.23 13.26 11.25
N GLN A 135 3.25 13.03 12.06
CA GLN A 135 4.32 12.07 11.81
C GLN A 135 3.82 10.61 11.85
N GLN A 136 2.93 10.28 12.78
CA GLN A 136 2.32 8.95 12.88
C GLN A 136 1.40 8.67 11.68
N ILE A 137 0.63 9.68 11.26
CA ILE A 137 -0.22 9.57 10.06
C ILE A 137 0.63 9.40 8.81
N ALA A 138 1.70 10.19 8.65
CA ALA A 138 2.62 10.04 7.53
C ALA A 138 3.26 8.65 7.47
N ALA A 139 3.70 8.13 8.61
CA ALA A 139 4.30 6.79 8.70
C ALA A 139 3.31 5.70 8.30
N VAL A 140 2.08 5.70 8.82
CA VAL A 140 1.08 4.67 8.45
C VAL A 140 0.64 4.81 6.99
N ALA A 141 0.52 6.03 6.47
CA ALA A 141 0.19 6.25 5.06
C ALA A 141 1.29 5.69 4.13
N GLU A 142 2.57 5.86 4.49
CA GLU A 142 3.70 5.27 3.76
C GLU A 142 3.65 3.73 3.76
N GLU A 143 3.40 3.10 4.92
CA GLU A 143 3.28 1.64 5.05
C GLU A 143 2.15 1.04 4.19
N TYR A 144 1.08 1.80 3.98
CA TYR A 144 -0.06 1.38 3.15
C TYR A 144 -0.02 1.92 1.72
N GLY A 145 1.00 2.70 1.36
CA GLY A 145 1.12 3.32 0.04
C GLY A 145 0.01 4.34 -0.24
N VAL A 146 -0.50 5.01 0.79
CA VAL A 146 -1.57 6.00 0.69
C VAL A 146 -1.00 7.38 0.40
N TYR A 147 -1.34 7.91 -0.77
CA TYR A 147 -1.10 9.32 -1.07
C TYR A 147 -2.15 10.18 -0.38
N TYR A 148 -1.73 11.29 0.22
CA TYR A 148 -2.63 12.34 0.70
C TYR A 148 -1.94 13.71 0.65
N ALA A 149 -2.70 14.76 0.40
CA ALA A 149 -2.22 16.14 0.40
C ALA A 149 -3.36 17.13 0.65
N PRO A 150 -3.14 18.24 1.36
CA PRO A 150 -4.12 19.31 1.49
C PRO A 150 -4.23 20.09 0.18
N HIS A 151 -5.46 20.31 -0.28
CA HIS A 151 -5.80 21.14 -1.41
C HIS A 151 -6.58 22.37 -0.92
N LYS A 152 -6.02 23.57 -1.06
CA LYS A 152 -6.65 24.82 -0.65
C LYS A 152 -7.89 25.12 -1.47
N THR A 153 -8.98 25.49 -0.80
CA THR A 153 -10.26 25.87 -1.41
C THR A 153 -10.65 27.33 -1.16
N GLY A 154 -9.90 28.02 -0.29
CA GLY A 154 -10.13 29.41 0.07
C GLY A 154 -8.94 30.05 0.79
N PRO A 155 -9.09 31.31 1.25
CA PRO A 155 -8.01 32.09 1.87
C PRO A 155 -7.75 31.73 3.35
N GLY A 156 -8.71 31.12 4.04
CA GLY A 156 -8.59 30.74 5.43
C GLY A 156 -7.65 29.56 5.65
N ASP A 157 -7.16 29.39 6.88
CA ASP A 157 -6.26 28.30 7.20
C ASP A 157 -6.95 26.93 7.18
N ASP A 158 -8.26 26.91 7.44
CA ASP A 158 -9.08 25.69 7.43
C ASP A 158 -9.85 25.50 6.11
N ASP A 159 -9.67 26.43 5.14
CA ASP A 159 -10.27 26.33 3.81
C ASP A 159 -9.46 25.37 2.94
N TYR A 160 -9.55 24.10 3.22
CA TYR A 160 -8.93 23.04 2.42
C TYR A 160 -9.71 21.72 2.47
N VAL A 161 -9.53 20.91 1.44
CA VAL A 161 -9.91 19.50 1.41
C VAL A 161 -8.64 18.66 1.31
N MET A 162 -8.73 17.37 1.65
CA MET A 162 -7.62 16.44 1.49
C MET A 162 -7.81 15.63 0.22
N ASP A 163 -6.86 15.72 -0.71
CA ASP A 163 -6.73 14.73 -1.78
C ASP A 163 -6.13 13.47 -1.19
N HIS A 164 -6.75 12.32 -1.39
CA HIS A 164 -6.22 11.05 -0.89
C HIS A 164 -6.67 9.85 -1.73
N GLY A 165 -5.95 8.74 -1.60
CA GLY A 165 -6.36 7.46 -2.18
C GLY A 165 -7.61 6.91 -1.48
N THR A 166 -8.55 6.35 -2.24
CA THR A 166 -9.87 5.91 -1.76
C THR A 166 -10.03 4.39 -1.73
N TYR A 167 -8.95 3.66 -1.49
CA TYR A 167 -8.98 2.20 -1.38
C TYR A 167 -9.35 1.72 0.02
N LEU A 168 -10.09 0.58 0.08
CA LEU A 168 -10.24 -0.19 1.31
C LEU A 168 -9.21 -1.33 1.30
N TYR A 169 -8.55 -1.53 2.42
CA TYR A 169 -7.52 -2.55 2.60
C TYR A 169 -8.05 -3.65 3.52
N LEU A 170 -8.16 -4.88 3.01
CA LEU A 170 -8.45 -6.05 3.83
C LEU A 170 -7.12 -6.68 4.27
N MET A 171 -6.90 -6.69 5.58
CA MET A 171 -5.73 -7.30 6.21
C MET A 171 -6.12 -8.60 6.89
N GLY A 172 -5.23 -9.57 6.81
CA GLY A 172 -5.37 -10.86 7.46
C GLY A 172 -5.20 -10.77 8.99
N ARG A 173 -5.58 -11.84 9.68
CA ARG A 173 -5.43 -11.98 11.14
C ARG A 173 -3.98 -11.91 11.62
N ASP A 174 -3.04 -12.14 10.72
CA ASP A 174 -1.59 -11.99 10.89
C ASP A 174 -1.07 -10.60 10.52
N GLY A 175 -1.97 -9.68 10.13
CA GLY A 175 -1.67 -8.32 9.72
C GLY A 175 -1.09 -8.17 8.32
N LYS A 176 -1.10 -9.23 7.51
CA LYS A 176 -0.65 -9.14 6.12
C LYS A 176 -1.78 -8.70 5.20
N PHE A 177 -1.41 -7.99 4.14
CA PHE A 177 -2.36 -7.62 3.10
C PHE A 177 -2.95 -8.85 2.40
N VAL A 178 -4.25 -8.83 2.24
CA VAL A 178 -5.02 -9.90 1.58
C VAL A 178 -5.63 -9.41 0.30
N ARG A 179 -6.28 -8.24 0.33
CA ARG A 179 -6.99 -7.68 -0.81
C ARG A 179 -7.28 -6.20 -0.64
N GLY A 180 -7.30 -5.46 -1.77
CA GLY A 180 -7.90 -4.14 -1.86
C GLY A 180 -9.29 -4.17 -2.48
N PHE A 181 -10.11 -3.18 -2.13
CA PHE A 181 -11.36 -2.88 -2.82
C PHE A 181 -11.28 -1.44 -3.34
N ASP A 182 -11.85 -1.22 -4.52
CA ASP A 182 -11.96 0.10 -5.10
C ASP A 182 -12.98 0.97 -4.33
N ALA A 183 -12.93 2.27 -4.53
CA ALA A 183 -13.81 3.24 -3.86
C ALA A 183 -15.31 2.98 -4.10
N GLU A 184 -15.65 2.40 -5.26
CA GLU A 184 -17.03 2.08 -5.65
C GLU A 184 -17.47 0.69 -5.21
N ALA A 185 -16.67 -0.01 -4.40
CA ALA A 185 -17.03 -1.34 -3.93
C ALA A 185 -18.29 -1.31 -3.08
N THR A 186 -19.32 -2.02 -3.52
CA THR A 186 -20.58 -2.09 -2.80
C THR A 186 -20.50 -3.00 -1.57
N SER A 187 -21.36 -2.76 -0.59
CA SER A 187 -21.50 -3.60 0.61
C SER A 187 -21.68 -5.08 0.29
N GLU A 188 -22.37 -5.42 -0.80
CA GLU A 188 -22.54 -6.79 -1.26
C GLU A 188 -21.21 -7.41 -1.70
N GLN A 189 -20.43 -6.69 -2.46
CA GLN A 189 -19.11 -7.13 -2.91
C GLN A 189 -18.16 -7.31 -1.73
N ILE A 190 -18.12 -6.35 -0.80
CA ILE A 190 -17.30 -6.40 0.41
C ILE A 190 -17.70 -7.62 1.25
N ALA A 191 -18.98 -7.74 1.60
CA ALA A 191 -19.48 -8.83 2.45
C ALA A 191 -19.28 -10.22 1.82
N SER A 192 -19.52 -10.36 0.51
CA SER A 192 -19.32 -11.62 -0.20
C SER A 192 -17.86 -12.08 -0.16
N VAL A 193 -16.92 -11.18 -0.44
CA VAL A 193 -15.49 -11.47 -0.41
C VAL A 193 -15.02 -11.80 1.00
N VAL A 194 -15.36 -10.96 1.99
CA VAL A 194 -14.96 -11.16 3.39
C VAL A 194 -15.50 -12.48 3.93
N ARG A 195 -16.77 -12.80 3.71
CA ARG A 195 -17.39 -14.08 4.13
C ARG A 195 -16.65 -15.27 3.55
N LYS A 196 -16.33 -15.23 2.25
CA LYS A 196 -15.59 -16.31 1.59
C LYS A 196 -14.21 -16.51 2.21
N ILE A 197 -13.48 -15.43 2.48
CA ILE A 197 -12.14 -15.46 3.08
C ILE A 197 -12.20 -16.00 4.51
N ILE A 198 -13.15 -15.54 5.34
CA ILE A 198 -13.36 -16.04 6.70
C ILE A 198 -13.67 -17.54 6.69
N ALA A 199 -14.59 -18.00 5.83
CA ALA A 199 -14.96 -19.40 5.70
C ALA A 199 -13.76 -20.28 5.31
N GLN A 200 -12.96 -19.85 4.33
CA GLN A 200 -11.74 -20.54 3.93
C GLN A 200 -10.70 -20.62 5.07
N SER A 201 -10.54 -19.51 5.83
CA SER A 201 -9.62 -19.49 6.98
C SER A 201 -10.05 -20.44 8.11
N ARG A 202 -11.37 -20.61 8.32
CA ARG A 202 -11.91 -21.56 9.30
C ARG A 202 -11.74 -23.03 8.85
N ALA A 203 -11.85 -23.30 7.54
CA ALA A 203 -11.66 -24.64 6.98
C ALA A 203 -10.20 -25.12 6.99
N ASN A 204 -9.25 -24.21 7.05
CA ASN A 204 -7.80 -24.50 7.03
C ASN A 204 -7.19 -24.61 8.45
N ARG A 205 -8.00 -24.53 9.50
CA ARG A 205 -7.60 -24.70 10.91
C ARG A 205 -7.96 -26.08 11.41
#